data_1d77655bb61dfd66a09d819bca6e378a
#
_entry.id   1d77655bb61dfd66a09d819bca6e378a
#
_cell.length_a   1.000
_cell.length_b   1.000
_cell.length_c   1.000
_cell.angle_alpha   90.00
_cell.angle_beta   90.00
_cell.angle_gamma   90.00
#
_symmetry.space_group_name_H-M   'P 1'
#
loop_
_entity.id
_entity.type
_entity.pdbx_description
1 polymer ?
#
loop_
_entity_poly.entity_id
_entity_poly.type
_entity_poly.pdbx_seq_one_letter_code
_entity_poly.pdbx_strand_id
1 'polypeptide(L)'
;NIMNETLDLSDIVIPETTFFEEWGSEIPNPMPGYKAISLQQPVVVKEGPGASGAVSFVDKLIELEPSIGSSNKSIVKKVFDNEYDLSNGSGSVKAENKSSFMNGIQQRGGFWNTNETGSDKKIRLQNPFDLKNNNSFSDTDSSYGEEFHLIPFTNILMDGKLSNSPWAQQSADGITTAAWQTWGEINSKQAEELGIKEGDIIYLKSDSGEIKCLAYPHPAVQPGTLCVPTGQGTLKGGRYASDRGSNVLKILSGLKDEESGAFAWASTKVSLKRAGGNEKLPKFEGTVEAFPAEPGVPVLVVAPGQTAHEAEEENHHKYQEMLNFREHHDDSHGDEKHDDGSH
;
A
#
# COMPACT_ATOMS: atom_id res chain seq x y z
N ASN A 1 16.57 4.56 10.05
CA ASN A 1 15.19 5.07 10.22
C ASN A 1 15.17 6.59 10.00
N ILE A 2 14.15 7.06 9.33
CA ILE A 2 13.91 8.48 9.10
C ILE A 2 13.01 8.98 10.24
N MET A 3 13.29 10.20 10.75
CA MET A 3 12.46 10.81 11.79
C MET A 3 10.99 10.78 11.46
N ASN A 4 10.16 10.44 12.42
CA ASN A 4 8.71 10.41 12.34
C ASN A 4 8.09 10.95 13.65
N GLU A 5 6.77 11.00 13.72
CA GLU A 5 6.04 11.55 14.87
C GLU A 5 6.32 10.79 16.18
N THR A 6 6.51 9.47 16.11
CA THR A 6 6.87 8.66 17.29
C THR A 6 8.27 9.01 17.80
N LEU A 7 9.22 9.17 16.88
CA LEU A 7 10.59 9.55 17.24
C LEU A 7 10.67 10.99 17.78
N ASP A 8 9.83 11.91 17.25
CA ASP A 8 9.75 13.29 17.74
C ASP A 8 9.26 13.38 19.19
N LEU A 9 8.47 12.40 19.63
CA LEU A 9 7.98 12.29 21.02
C LEU A 9 8.91 11.50 21.95
N SER A 10 10.00 10.92 21.43
CA SER A 10 10.90 10.06 22.17
C SER A 10 12.04 10.86 22.78
N ASP A 11 12.39 10.58 24.04
CA ASP A 11 13.55 11.19 24.71
C ASP A 11 14.87 10.61 24.21
N ILE A 12 14.86 9.33 23.79
CA ILE A 12 16.04 8.62 23.27
C ILE A 12 15.66 7.90 21.98
N VAL A 13 16.45 8.11 20.94
CA VAL A 13 16.31 7.44 19.66
C VAL A 13 17.58 6.62 19.38
N ILE A 14 17.41 5.31 19.21
CA ILE A 14 18.50 4.40 18.86
C ILE A 14 18.30 3.94 17.43
N PRO A 15 19.24 4.24 16.50
CA PRO A 15 19.15 3.76 15.14
C PRO A 15 19.25 2.24 15.09
N GLU A 16 18.31 1.60 14.41
CA GLU A 16 18.28 0.16 14.22
C GLU A 16 18.91 -0.24 12.88
N THR A 17 19.56 -1.40 12.84
CA THR A 17 20.01 -2.03 11.62
C THR A 17 18.83 -2.42 10.74
N THR A 18 19.05 -2.46 9.43
CA THR A 18 18.05 -2.93 8.47
C THR A 18 18.04 -4.45 8.43
N PHE A 19 16.96 -5.02 7.93
CA PHE A 19 16.85 -6.48 7.76
C PHE A 19 17.93 -7.07 6.83
N PHE A 20 18.49 -6.26 5.91
CA PHE A 20 19.62 -6.68 5.08
C PHE A 20 20.95 -6.84 5.84
N GLU A 21 21.03 -6.28 7.02
CA GLU A 21 22.23 -6.29 7.88
C GLU A 21 22.13 -7.31 9.01
N GLU A 22 21.00 -8.04 9.13
CA GLU A 22 20.71 -8.90 10.27
C GLU A 22 20.43 -10.35 9.90
N TRP A 23 20.61 -11.22 10.88
CA TRP A 23 20.14 -12.59 10.85
C TRP A 23 18.67 -12.62 11.25
N GLY A 24 17.88 -13.43 10.55
CA GLY A 24 16.48 -13.63 10.86
C GLY A 24 16.01 -15.04 10.51
N SER A 25 14.87 -15.42 11.05
CA SER A 25 14.17 -16.65 10.68
C SER A 25 12.68 -16.42 10.80
N GLU A 26 11.91 -17.02 9.92
CA GLU A 26 10.46 -16.91 9.91
C GLU A 26 9.80 -18.26 9.69
N ILE A 27 8.73 -18.52 10.43
CA ILE A 27 7.81 -19.62 10.19
C ILE A 27 6.58 -19.02 9.53
N PRO A 28 6.29 -19.32 8.24
CA PRO A 28 5.15 -18.74 7.54
C PRO A 28 3.83 -19.05 8.25
N ASN A 29 2.94 -18.08 8.32
CA ASN A 29 1.59 -18.25 8.85
C ASN A 29 0.57 -17.58 7.90
N PRO A 30 -0.30 -18.35 7.21
CA PRO A 30 -0.41 -19.81 7.25
C PRO A 30 0.80 -20.53 6.61
N MET A 31 1.07 -21.73 7.07
CA MET A 31 2.09 -22.62 6.47
C MET A 31 1.63 -23.10 5.08
N PRO A 32 2.58 -23.44 4.16
CA PRO A 32 2.26 -23.91 2.80
C PRO A 32 1.71 -25.35 2.75
N GLY A 33 1.16 -25.88 3.84
CA GLY A 33 0.66 -27.25 3.96
C GLY A 33 1.69 -28.24 4.50
N TYR A 34 2.92 -27.82 4.70
CA TYR A 34 4.01 -28.58 5.31
C TYR A 34 4.87 -27.65 6.17
N LYS A 35 5.72 -28.23 6.99
CA LYS A 35 6.62 -27.46 7.86
C LYS A 35 7.68 -26.75 7.03
N ALA A 36 7.80 -25.45 7.20
CA ALA A 36 8.80 -24.60 6.56
C ALA A 36 9.33 -23.54 7.55
N ILE A 37 10.62 -23.29 7.52
CA ILE A 37 11.30 -22.25 8.28
C ILE A 37 12.28 -21.56 7.34
N SER A 38 12.11 -20.27 7.10
CA SER A 38 13.04 -19.47 6.30
C SER A 38 14.23 -19.01 7.12
N LEU A 39 15.37 -18.82 6.47
CA LEU A 39 16.56 -18.20 7.03
C LEU A 39 16.90 -16.95 6.24
N GLN A 40 17.00 -15.85 6.93
CA GLN A 40 17.59 -14.61 6.45
C GLN A 40 19.03 -14.50 6.94
N GLN A 41 19.94 -14.23 6.02
CA GLN A 41 21.35 -13.94 6.31
C GLN A 41 21.65 -12.49 5.96
N PRO A 42 22.53 -11.79 6.71
CA PRO A 42 22.95 -10.46 6.31
C PRO A 42 23.65 -10.51 4.95
N VAL A 43 23.24 -9.65 4.04
CA VAL A 43 23.81 -9.49 2.68
C VAL A 43 24.53 -8.16 2.53
N VAL A 44 24.37 -7.26 3.48
CA VAL A 44 25.07 -5.97 3.57
C VAL A 44 25.90 -5.98 4.85
N VAL A 45 27.15 -5.56 4.73
CA VAL A 45 28.04 -5.44 5.89
C VAL A 45 27.86 -4.05 6.51
N LYS A 46 27.81 -3.99 7.84
CA LYS A 46 27.70 -2.76 8.64
C LYS A 46 28.91 -1.79 8.51
N GLU A 47 29.61 -1.78 7.41
CA GLU A 47 30.82 -0.98 7.24
C GLU A 47 30.57 0.17 6.27
N GLY A 48 30.71 1.40 6.74
CA GLY A 48 30.63 2.60 5.90
C GLY A 48 30.28 3.85 6.67
N PRO A 49 30.40 5.05 6.04
CA PRO A 49 30.19 6.34 6.69
C PRO A 49 28.78 6.61 7.24
N GLY A 50 27.82 5.75 6.96
CA GLY A 50 26.43 5.85 7.47
C GLY A 50 26.04 4.76 8.47
N ALA A 51 26.91 3.78 8.69
CA ALA A 51 26.62 2.62 9.55
C ALA A 51 27.03 2.84 11.02
N SER A 52 27.70 3.93 11.33
CA SER A 52 28.17 4.22 12.69
C SER A 52 26.98 4.56 13.59
N GLY A 53 26.69 3.67 14.53
CA GLY A 53 25.66 3.84 15.55
C GLY A 53 24.40 3.02 15.38
N ALA A 54 24.18 2.36 14.23
CA ALA A 54 23.08 1.42 14.08
C ALA A 54 23.35 0.11 14.84
N VAL A 55 22.37 -0.33 15.61
CA VAL A 55 22.47 -1.53 16.47
C VAL A 55 21.29 -2.45 16.21
N SER A 56 21.51 -3.75 16.33
CA SER A 56 20.43 -4.71 16.35
C SER A 56 19.59 -4.55 17.60
N PHE A 57 18.29 -4.44 17.46
CA PHE A 57 17.37 -4.44 18.60
C PHE A 57 17.53 -5.72 19.45
N VAL A 58 17.68 -6.86 18.81
CA VAL A 58 17.87 -8.14 19.46
C VAL A 58 19.19 -8.17 20.25
N ASP A 59 20.30 -7.65 19.68
CA ASP A 59 21.56 -7.58 20.40
C ASP A 59 21.49 -6.66 21.61
N LYS A 60 20.69 -5.57 21.54
CA LYS A 60 20.42 -4.71 22.70
C LYS A 60 19.59 -5.40 23.78
N LEU A 61 18.62 -6.22 23.41
CA LEU A 61 17.90 -7.05 24.38
C LEU A 61 18.81 -8.06 25.06
N ILE A 62 19.76 -8.65 24.33
CA ILE A 62 20.76 -9.59 24.90
C ILE A 62 21.69 -8.88 25.88
N GLU A 63 22.09 -7.64 25.60
CA GLU A 63 22.88 -6.84 26.58
C GLU A 63 22.13 -6.64 27.90
N LEU A 64 20.80 -6.45 27.85
CA LEU A 64 19.95 -6.30 29.04
C LEU A 64 19.65 -7.63 29.72
N GLU A 65 19.48 -8.70 28.96
CA GLU A 65 19.14 -10.04 29.45
C GLU A 65 19.99 -11.11 28.74
N PRO A 66 21.24 -11.35 29.21
CA PRO A 66 22.17 -12.28 28.58
C PRO A 66 21.71 -13.74 28.52
N SER A 67 20.69 -14.11 29.30
CA SER A 67 20.11 -15.47 29.27
C SER A 67 19.43 -15.81 27.93
N ILE A 68 19.02 -14.81 27.15
CA ILE A 68 18.35 -14.98 25.84
C ILE A 68 19.32 -15.59 24.82
N GLY A 69 20.58 -15.14 24.80
CA GLY A 69 21.58 -15.59 23.84
C GLY A 69 22.87 -14.79 23.93
N SER A 70 23.79 -15.02 22.98
CA SER A 70 25.06 -14.29 22.89
C SER A 70 25.10 -13.27 21.73
N SER A 71 24.20 -13.42 20.76
CA SER A 71 24.01 -12.52 19.61
C SER A 71 22.73 -12.87 18.87
N ASN A 72 22.24 -11.98 18.01
CA ASN A 72 21.11 -12.26 17.12
C ASN A 72 21.35 -13.54 16.30
N LYS A 73 22.54 -13.70 15.71
CA LYS A 73 22.92 -14.94 15.01
C LYS A 73 22.78 -16.19 15.87
N SER A 74 23.13 -16.11 17.16
CA SER A 74 23.05 -17.26 18.09
C SER A 74 21.61 -17.69 18.36
N ILE A 75 20.69 -16.73 18.42
CA ILE A 75 19.26 -17.00 18.61
C ILE A 75 18.70 -17.69 17.37
N VAL A 76 18.96 -17.14 16.18
CA VAL A 76 18.53 -17.74 14.92
C VAL A 76 19.10 -19.17 14.75
N LYS A 77 20.40 -19.35 15.07
CA LYS A 77 21.03 -20.67 15.06
C LYS A 77 20.32 -21.65 15.99
N LYS A 78 19.91 -21.21 17.18
CA LYS A 78 19.20 -22.06 18.14
C LYS A 78 17.86 -22.56 17.63
N VAL A 79 17.16 -21.78 16.79
CA VAL A 79 15.93 -22.23 16.12
C VAL A 79 16.22 -23.44 15.25
N PHE A 80 17.26 -23.39 14.44
CA PHE A 80 17.64 -24.49 13.54
C PHE A 80 18.30 -25.67 14.27
N ASP A 81 19.04 -25.42 15.35
CA ASP A 81 19.56 -26.49 16.22
C ASP A 81 18.43 -27.31 16.85
N ASN A 82 17.35 -26.65 17.29
CA ASN A 82 16.15 -27.32 17.77
C ASN A 82 15.46 -28.11 16.65
N GLU A 83 15.41 -27.53 15.45
CA GLU A 83 14.81 -28.21 14.30
C GLU A 83 15.61 -29.46 13.89
N TYR A 84 16.94 -29.41 13.96
CA TYR A 84 17.79 -30.58 13.75
C TYR A 84 17.43 -31.72 14.70
N ASP A 85 17.26 -31.40 16.00
CA ASP A 85 16.89 -32.39 17.03
C ASP A 85 15.49 -32.99 16.80
N LEU A 86 14.53 -32.18 16.33
CA LEU A 86 13.17 -32.62 16.05
C LEU A 86 13.05 -33.44 14.76
N SER A 87 13.78 -33.07 13.72
CA SER A 87 13.69 -33.68 12.40
C SER A 87 14.46 -34.99 12.28
N ASN A 88 15.31 -35.31 13.23
CA ASN A 88 16.24 -36.47 13.15
C ASN A 88 16.97 -36.57 11.81
N GLY A 89 17.37 -35.43 11.24
CA GLY A 89 18.03 -35.33 9.95
C GLY A 89 17.14 -35.61 8.73
N SER A 90 15.81 -35.61 8.88
CA SER A 90 14.87 -35.67 7.76
C SER A 90 14.60 -34.26 7.18
N GLY A 91 13.97 -34.21 6.00
CA GLY A 91 13.57 -32.96 5.36
C GLY A 91 14.53 -32.50 4.27
N SER A 92 14.47 -31.19 3.94
CA SER A 92 15.21 -30.60 2.82
C SER A 92 16.74 -30.59 3.00
N VAL A 93 17.21 -30.64 4.25
CA VAL A 93 18.62 -30.71 4.60
C VAL A 93 18.86 -31.98 5.43
N LYS A 94 19.76 -32.85 4.94
CA LYS A 94 20.21 -34.04 5.65
C LYS A 94 21.66 -33.81 6.07
N ALA A 95 21.93 -33.95 7.36
CA ALA A 95 23.28 -33.72 7.91
C ALA A 95 23.54 -34.62 9.11
N GLU A 96 24.80 -34.96 9.35
CA GLU A 96 25.23 -35.81 10.46
C GLU A 96 25.32 -35.05 11.80
N ASN A 97 25.40 -33.74 11.76
CA ASN A 97 25.53 -32.90 12.93
C ASN A 97 24.94 -31.50 12.69
N LYS A 98 24.70 -30.76 13.79
CA LYS A 98 24.11 -29.42 13.77
C LYS A 98 24.88 -28.39 12.94
N SER A 99 26.22 -28.49 12.90
CA SER A 99 27.04 -27.56 12.13
C SER A 99 26.86 -27.79 10.62
N SER A 100 26.92 -29.03 10.16
CA SER A 100 26.64 -29.38 8.77
C SER A 100 25.21 -29.09 8.37
N PHE A 101 24.27 -29.28 9.30
CA PHE A 101 22.86 -28.91 9.11
C PHE A 101 22.72 -27.41 8.87
N MET A 102 23.27 -26.57 9.74
CA MET A 102 23.24 -25.12 9.59
C MET A 102 23.87 -24.63 8.28
N ASN A 103 24.99 -25.25 7.84
CA ASN A 103 25.59 -24.93 6.55
C ASN A 103 24.62 -25.23 5.39
N GLY A 104 23.93 -26.36 5.42
CA GLY A 104 22.91 -26.71 4.45
C GLY A 104 21.73 -25.74 4.45
N ILE A 105 21.28 -25.30 5.61
CA ILE A 105 20.25 -24.29 5.77
C ILE A 105 20.68 -22.95 5.14
N GLN A 106 21.92 -22.52 5.39
CA GLN A 106 22.48 -21.29 4.80
C GLN A 106 22.54 -21.34 3.28
N GLN A 107 22.91 -22.48 2.71
CA GLN A 107 22.96 -22.68 1.25
C GLN A 107 21.57 -22.65 0.60
N ARG A 108 20.55 -23.14 1.30
CA ARG A 108 19.19 -23.27 0.78
C ARG A 108 18.28 -22.08 1.13
N GLY A 109 18.67 -21.23 2.06
CA GLY A 109 17.83 -20.12 2.57
C GLY A 109 16.73 -20.57 3.53
N GLY A 110 16.78 -21.81 4.03
CA GLY A 110 15.81 -22.33 4.98
C GLY A 110 15.73 -23.84 5.04
N PHE A 111 14.77 -24.32 5.84
CA PHE A 111 14.43 -25.72 6.02
C PHE A 111 12.97 -25.96 5.70
N TRP A 112 12.65 -27.08 5.06
CA TRP A 112 11.28 -27.57 4.89
C TRP A 112 11.22 -29.09 4.94
N ASN A 113 10.09 -29.59 5.42
CA ASN A 113 9.84 -31.03 5.50
C ASN A 113 8.43 -31.35 4.97
N THR A 114 8.35 -31.77 3.73
CA THR A 114 7.10 -32.10 3.05
C THR A 114 6.41 -33.34 3.61
N ASN A 115 7.10 -34.14 4.44
CA ASN A 115 6.51 -35.30 5.12
C ASN A 115 5.76 -34.90 6.41
N GLU A 116 6.04 -33.73 6.95
CA GLU A 116 5.32 -33.16 8.09
C GLU A 116 4.18 -32.27 7.57
N THR A 117 3.09 -32.91 7.21
CA THR A 117 1.86 -32.21 6.82
C THR A 117 1.06 -31.83 8.05
N GLY A 118 0.34 -30.71 7.95
CA GLY A 118 -0.63 -30.32 8.98
C GLY A 118 -1.70 -31.41 9.22
N SER A 119 -2.19 -31.53 10.44
CA SER A 119 -3.30 -32.47 10.72
C SER A 119 -4.58 -31.98 10.04
N ASP A 120 -5.30 -32.88 9.37
CA ASP A 120 -6.66 -32.66 8.83
C ASP A 120 -7.70 -32.49 9.96
N LYS A 121 -7.42 -31.63 10.92
CA LYS A 121 -8.39 -31.29 11.95
C LYS A 121 -9.52 -30.51 11.30
N LYS A 122 -10.65 -31.18 11.10
CA LYS A 122 -11.89 -30.50 10.71
C LYS A 122 -12.28 -29.54 11.82
N ILE A 123 -12.20 -28.26 11.53
CA ILE A 123 -12.75 -27.23 12.42
C ILE A 123 -14.27 -27.44 12.43
N ARG A 124 -14.83 -27.77 13.57
CA ARG A 124 -16.29 -27.78 13.80
C ARG A 124 -16.60 -26.49 14.55
N LEU A 125 -17.38 -25.63 13.94
CA LEU A 125 -18.01 -24.53 14.66
C LEU A 125 -18.97 -25.16 15.70
N GLN A 126 -18.75 -24.85 16.97
CA GLN A 126 -19.58 -25.43 18.06
C GLN A 126 -21.00 -24.86 18.09
N ASN A 127 -21.18 -23.65 17.58
CA ASN A 127 -22.48 -22.99 17.48
C ASN A 127 -22.74 -22.50 16.06
N PRO A 128 -23.97 -22.50 15.55
CA PRO A 128 -24.33 -21.81 14.34
C PRO A 128 -23.99 -20.32 14.53
N PHE A 129 -23.34 -19.76 13.56
CA PHE A 129 -23.02 -18.33 13.51
C PHE A 129 -24.36 -17.57 13.44
N ASP A 130 -24.76 -16.98 14.54
CA ASP A 130 -25.91 -16.07 14.54
C ASP A 130 -25.36 -14.69 14.10
N LEU A 131 -25.47 -14.40 12.81
CA LEU A 131 -25.16 -13.08 12.27
C LEU A 131 -26.20 -12.09 12.84
N LYS A 132 -25.95 -11.62 14.03
CA LYS A 132 -26.69 -10.48 14.56
C LYS A 132 -26.34 -9.28 13.70
N ASN A 133 -27.33 -8.75 13.04
CA ASN A 133 -27.20 -7.54 12.23
C ASN A 133 -27.07 -6.32 13.16
N ASN A 134 -26.00 -6.26 13.93
CA ASN A 134 -25.65 -5.11 14.78
C ASN A 134 -24.91 -4.09 13.94
N ASN A 135 -25.61 -3.48 12.98
CA ASN A 135 -25.09 -2.37 12.21
C ASN A 135 -25.15 -1.09 13.06
N SER A 136 -24.25 -0.96 14.02
CA SER A 136 -24.03 0.33 14.68
C SER A 136 -23.03 1.14 13.87
N PHE A 137 -23.49 2.19 13.25
CA PHE A 137 -22.66 3.20 12.60
C PHE A 137 -22.53 4.41 13.52
N SER A 138 -21.44 5.17 13.38
CA SER A 138 -21.31 6.46 14.04
C SER A 138 -22.38 7.43 13.52
N ASP A 139 -22.80 8.33 14.38
CA ASP A 139 -23.62 9.45 13.94
C ASP A 139 -22.76 10.48 13.19
N THR A 140 -23.39 11.30 12.37
CA THR A 140 -22.76 12.43 11.68
C THR A 140 -23.54 13.71 11.90
N ASP A 141 -22.85 14.82 11.77
CA ASP A 141 -23.49 16.14 11.74
C ASP A 141 -24.07 16.41 10.35
N SER A 142 -25.33 16.01 10.14
CA SER A 142 -26.04 16.17 8.86
C SER A 142 -26.19 17.63 8.42
N SER A 143 -25.96 18.60 9.30
CA SER A 143 -25.97 20.02 8.96
C SER A 143 -24.72 20.45 8.19
N TYR A 144 -23.66 19.61 8.18
CA TYR A 144 -22.39 19.90 7.53
C TYR A 144 -22.39 19.63 6.02
N GLY A 145 -23.21 18.69 5.53
CA GLY A 145 -23.31 18.32 4.11
C GLY A 145 -23.91 16.94 3.90
N GLU A 146 -23.69 16.37 2.71
CA GLU A 146 -24.15 15.03 2.37
C GLU A 146 -23.41 13.94 3.19
N GLU A 147 -24.14 12.93 3.63
CA GLU A 147 -23.63 11.83 4.44
C GLU A 147 -23.14 10.66 3.58
N PHE A 148 -21.98 10.12 3.93
CA PHE A 148 -21.36 8.98 3.27
C PHE A 148 -20.85 7.96 4.30
N HIS A 149 -20.83 6.70 3.92
CA HIS A 149 -20.04 5.69 4.60
C HIS A 149 -18.58 5.84 4.22
N LEU A 150 -17.71 6.03 5.20
CA LEU A 150 -16.27 6.14 4.98
C LEU A 150 -15.63 4.76 4.92
N ILE A 151 -14.95 4.47 3.83
CA ILE A 151 -14.14 3.27 3.64
C ILE A 151 -12.67 3.67 3.55
N PRO A 152 -11.88 3.57 4.62
CA PRO A 152 -10.44 3.74 4.51
C PRO A 152 -9.84 2.52 3.82
N PHE A 153 -8.89 2.73 2.91
CA PHE A 153 -8.18 1.64 2.23
C PHE A 153 -6.68 1.89 2.24
N THR A 154 -5.91 0.82 2.18
CA THR A 154 -4.45 0.89 2.14
C THR A 154 -3.95 0.95 0.70
N ASN A 155 -2.96 1.78 0.46
CA ASN A 155 -2.18 1.83 -0.78
C ASN A 155 -0.72 1.42 -0.51
N ILE A 156 0.21 1.81 -1.37
CA ILE A 156 1.65 1.52 -1.21
C ILE A 156 2.24 2.07 0.10
N LEU A 157 1.67 3.11 0.68
CA LEU A 157 2.11 3.69 1.94
C LEU A 157 1.63 2.91 3.18
N MET A 158 0.81 1.88 2.96
CA MET A 158 0.20 1.07 4.00
C MET A 158 -0.65 1.92 4.97
N ASP A 159 -0.54 1.66 6.25
CA ASP A 159 -1.15 2.43 7.34
C ASP A 159 -0.35 3.70 7.72
N GLY A 160 0.66 4.04 6.96
CA GLY A 160 1.62 5.12 7.20
C GLY A 160 3.03 4.63 7.52
N LYS A 161 3.23 3.32 7.66
CA LYS A 161 4.58 2.74 7.90
C LYS A 161 5.60 3.12 6.86
N LEU A 162 5.17 3.26 5.60
CA LEU A 162 6.02 3.60 4.47
C LEU A 162 5.93 5.08 4.08
N SER A 163 5.20 5.91 4.82
CA SER A 163 4.98 7.31 4.47
C SER A 163 6.27 8.12 4.38
N ASN A 164 7.27 7.83 5.22
CA ASN A 164 8.57 8.49 5.20
C ASN A 164 9.62 7.78 4.31
N SER A 165 9.23 6.74 3.58
CA SER A 165 10.07 6.10 2.57
C SER A 165 10.02 6.89 1.27
N PRO A 166 11.16 7.40 0.74
CA PRO A 166 11.18 8.13 -0.53
C PRO A 166 10.69 7.28 -1.70
N TRP A 167 10.99 6.00 -1.73
CA TRP A 167 10.54 5.06 -2.76
C TRP A 167 9.03 4.89 -2.76
N ALA A 168 8.44 4.69 -1.57
CA ALA A 168 7.00 4.52 -1.44
C ALA A 168 6.25 5.82 -1.76
N GLN A 169 6.77 6.98 -1.36
CA GLN A 169 6.17 8.28 -1.69
C GLN A 169 6.22 8.60 -3.19
N GLN A 170 7.18 8.05 -3.92
CA GLN A 170 7.27 8.22 -5.38
C GLN A 170 6.55 7.13 -6.16
N SER A 171 6.05 6.11 -5.48
CA SER A 171 5.22 5.09 -6.11
C SER A 171 3.77 5.55 -6.13
N ALA A 172 3.19 5.60 -7.33
CA ALA A 172 1.79 5.94 -7.48
C ALA A 172 0.88 4.82 -6.98
N ASP A 173 -0.33 5.17 -6.60
CA ASP A 173 -1.38 4.19 -6.38
C ASP A 173 -1.63 3.36 -7.64
N GLY A 174 -1.83 2.06 -7.47
CA GLY A 174 -1.88 1.13 -8.60
C GLY A 174 -3.13 1.26 -9.49
N ILE A 175 -4.18 1.94 -9.02
CA ILE A 175 -5.44 2.09 -9.74
C ILE A 175 -5.63 3.54 -10.22
N THR A 176 -5.51 4.48 -9.33
CA THR A 176 -5.73 5.91 -9.63
C THR A 176 -4.52 6.60 -10.20
N THR A 177 -3.34 5.98 -10.11
CA THR A 177 -2.02 6.58 -10.39
C THR A 177 -1.71 7.83 -9.57
N ALA A 178 -2.53 8.16 -8.58
CA ALA A 178 -2.35 9.30 -7.71
C ALA A 178 -1.19 9.12 -6.74
N ALA A 179 -0.53 10.22 -6.37
CA ALA A 179 0.56 10.26 -5.42
C ALA A 179 0.55 11.55 -4.59
N TRP A 180 1.27 11.56 -3.47
CA TRP A 180 1.61 12.72 -2.63
C TRP A 180 0.45 13.47 -1.96
N GLN A 181 -0.79 13.15 -2.28
CA GLN A 181 -1.98 13.76 -1.74
C GLN A 181 -2.90 12.71 -1.13
N THR A 182 -3.88 13.16 -0.39
CA THR A 182 -5.04 12.36 0.00
C THR A 182 -6.20 12.73 -0.88
N TRP A 183 -6.85 11.74 -1.47
CA TRP A 183 -8.04 11.92 -2.29
C TRP A 183 -9.23 11.16 -1.70
N GLY A 184 -10.42 11.59 -2.05
CA GLY A 184 -11.66 10.92 -1.70
C GLY A 184 -12.35 10.42 -2.97
N GLU A 185 -12.42 9.10 -3.12
CA GLU A 185 -13.12 8.48 -4.24
C GLU A 185 -14.61 8.49 -3.98
N ILE A 186 -15.35 9.11 -4.86
CA ILE A 186 -16.81 9.25 -4.82
C ILE A 186 -17.42 8.70 -6.10
N ASN A 187 -18.60 8.07 -6.02
CA ASN A 187 -19.30 7.61 -7.23
C ASN A 187 -19.44 8.73 -8.26
N SER A 188 -19.10 8.45 -9.54
CA SER A 188 -19.06 9.48 -10.59
C SER A 188 -20.40 10.16 -10.82
N LYS A 189 -21.52 9.43 -10.76
CA LYS A 189 -22.87 10.01 -10.92
C LYS A 189 -23.26 10.88 -9.73
N GLN A 190 -22.97 10.41 -8.53
CA GLN A 190 -23.23 11.17 -7.31
C GLN A 190 -22.34 12.43 -7.25
N ALA A 191 -21.10 12.36 -7.70
CA ALA A 191 -20.23 13.52 -7.83
C ALA A 191 -20.81 14.55 -8.81
N GLU A 192 -21.36 14.11 -9.96
CA GLU A 192 -22.02 14.98 -10.93
C GLU A 192 -23.27 15.65 -10.32
N GLU A 193 -24.12 14.91 -9.61
CA GLU A 193 -25.30 15.42 -8.91
C GLU A 193 -24.94 16.50 -7.87
N LEU A 194 -23.82 16.31 -7.17
CA LEU A 194 -23.31 17.27 -6.18
C LEU A 194 -22.47 18.39 -6.81
N GLY A 195 -22.24 18.35 -8.11
CA GLY A 195 -21.42 19.32 -8.84
C GLY A 195 -19.94 19.23 -8.47
N ILE A 196 -19.46 18.05 -8.04
CA ILE A 196 -18.10 17.79 -7.63
C ILE A 196 -17.31 17.29 -8.84
N LYS A 197 -16.13 17.87 -9.06
CA LYS A 197 -15.19 17.50 -10.13
C LYS A 197 -13.88 16.97 -9.53
N GLU A 198 -13.11 16.27 -10.33
CA GLU A 198 -11.77 15.87 -9.94
C GLU A 198 -10.92 17.06 -9.51
N GLY A 199 -10.22 16.90 -8.39
CA GLY A 199 -9.38 17.94 -7.80
C GLY A 199 -10.14 18.99 -6.98
N ASP A 200 -11.49 18.95 -6.93
CA ASP A 200 -12.20 19.84 -6.03
C ASP A 200 -11.80 19.57 -4.59
N ILE A 201 -11.57 20.65 -3.85
CA ILE A 201 -11.24 20.57 -2.43
C ILE A 201 -12.51 20.22 -1.66
N ILE A 202 -12.47 19.11 -0.94
CA ILE A 202 -13.54 18.65 -0.08
C ILE A 202 -13.09 18.51 1.37
N TYR A 203 -13.96 18.81 2.29
CA TYR A 203 -13.83 18.53 3.71
C TYR A 203 -14.68 17.33 4.07
N LEU A 204 -14.11 16.41 4.83
CA LEU A 204 -14.78 15.24 5.38
C LEU A 204 -14.80 15.37 6.90
N LYS A 205 -15.98 15.34 7.49
CA LYS A 205 -16.17 15.49 8.92
C LYS A 205 -16.91 14.29 9.50
N SER A 206 -16.39 13.77 10.59
CA SER A 206 -17.04 12.81 11.49
C SER A 206 -17.12 13.36 12.90
N ASP A 207 -17.65 12.60 13.85
CA ASP A 207 -17.61 12.94 15.28
C ASP A 207 -16.18 13.02 15.83
N SER A 208 -15.23 12.29 15.23
CA SER A 208 -13.84 12.25 15.68
C SER A 208 -12.98 13.39 15.16
N GLY A 209 -13.40 14.07 14.08
CA GLY A 209 -12.63 15.18 13.53
C GLY A 209 -12.96 15.50 12.07
N GLU A 210 -12.10 16.30 11.47
CA GLU A 210 -12.23 16.79 10.09
C GLU A 210 -10.91 16.67 9.35
N ILE A 211 -10.98 16.31 8.07
CA ILE A 211 -9.83 16.33 7.15
C ILE A 211 -10.19 17.04 5.85
N LYS A 212 -9.17 17.59 5.19
CA LYS A 212 -9.22 18.11 3.83
C LYS A 212 -8.65 17.04 2.87
N CYS A 213 -9.32 16.78 1.75
CA CYS A 213 -8.78 15.97 0.65
C CYS A 213 -9.25 16.47 -0.71
N LEU A 214 -8.75 15.89 -1.78
CA LEU A 214 -9.15 16.20 -3.14
C LEU A 214 -10.19 15.19 -3.62
N ALA A 215 -11.22 15.64 -4.28
CA ALA A 215 -12.24 14.75 -4.83
C ALA A 215 -11.72 13.97 -6.03
N TYR A 216 -12.07 12.71 -6.11
CA TYR A 216 -11.79 11.83 -7.23
C TYR A 216 -13.07 11.06 -7.65
N PRO A 217 -13.82 11.54 -8.65
CA PRO A 217 -14.95 10.81 -9.19
C PRO A 217 -14.53 9.47 -9.77
N HIS A 218 -15.07 8.37 -9.24
CA HIS A 218 -14.68 7.02 -9.63
C HIS A 218 -15.92 6.15 -9.93
N PRO A 219 -16.04 5.55 -11.13
CA PRO A 219 -17.25 4.86 -11.54
C PRO A 219 -17.53 3.56 -10.79
N ALA A 220 -16.49 2.93 -10.22
CA ALA A 220 -16.64 1.67 -9.49
C ALA A 220 -16.98 1.84 -8.01
N VAL A 221 -16.96 3.06 -7.47
CA VAL A 221 -17.37 3.33 -6.08
C VAL A 221 -18.90 3.25 -5.98
N GLN A 222 -19.40 2.57 -4.97
CA GLN A 222 -20.84 2.47 -4.73
C GLN A 222 -21.41 3.82 -4.27
N PRO A 223 -22.59 4.23 -4.77
CA PRO A 223 -23.27 5.43 -4.26
C PRO A 223 -23.46 5.42 -2.74
N GLY A 224 -23.29 6.56 -2.09
CA GLY A 224 -23.34 6.68 -0.63
C GLY A 224 -22.09 6.23 0.11
N THR A 225 -21.04 5.86 -0.63
CA THR A 225 -19.74 5.45 -0.08
C THR A 225 -18.67 6.45 -0.52
N LEU A 226 -17.73 6.72 0.37
CA LEU A 226 -16.54 7.52 0.11
C LEU A 226 -15.30 6.72 0.52
N CYS A 227 -14.41 6.42 -0.44
CA CYS A 227 -13.19 5.68 -0.19
C CYS A 227 -12.01 6.63 -0.08
N VAL A 228 -11.18 6.50 0.96
CA VAL A 228 -10.05 7.40 1.22
C VAL A 228 -8.81 6.59 1.56
N PRO A 229 -7.67 6.79 0.84
CA PRO A 229 -6.44 6.07 1.14
C PRO A 229 -5.83 6.49 2.47
N THR A 230 -5.24 5.53 3.16
CA THR A 230 -4.39 5.75 4.32
C THR A 230 -2.96 6.13 3.91
N GLY A 231 -2.15 6.55 4.87
CA GLY A 231 -0.70 6.68 4.71
C GLY A 231 -0.18 8.09 4.54
N GLN A 232 -1.01 9.05 4.18
CA GLN A 232 -0.62 10.48 4.11
C GLN A 232 -1.04 11.25 5.37
N GLY A 233 -0.65 12.52 5.44
CA GLY A 233 -1.02 13.43 6.52
C GLY A 233 -0.13 13.34 7.75
N THR A 234 1.11 12.89 7.59
CA THR A 234 2.15 12.88 8.62
C THR A 234 2.69 14.30 8.83
N LEU A 235 2.69 14.77 10.07
CA LEU A 235 3.16 16.12 10.42
C LEU A 235 4.68 16.18 10.61
N LYS A 236 5.29 15.11 11.09
CA LYS A 236 6.71 14.99 11.46
C LYS A 236 7.40 13.85 10.71
N GLY A 237 7.04 13.66 9.46
CA GLY A 237 7.55 12.56 8.62
C GLY A 237 8.87 12.86 7.91
N GLY A 238 9.57 13.91 8.31
CA GLY A 238 10.80 14.34 7.65
C GLY A 238 10.54 14.88 6.24
N ARG A 239 11.59 14.89 5.43
CA ARG A 239 11.61 15.55 4.10
C ARG A 239 10.55 15.04 3.11
N TYR A 240 10.19 13.76 3.20
CA TYR A 240 9.38 13.11 2.17
C TYR A 240 7.89 12.99 2.53
N ALA A 241 7.55 12.96 3.81
CA ALA A 241 6.19 12.71 4.26
C ALA A 241 5.49 13.94 4.89
N SER A 242 6.26 14.91 5.40
CA SER A 242 5.65 16.08 6.03
C SER A 242 4.87 16.93 5.02
N ASP A 243 3.76 17.48 5.51
CA ASP A 243 2.89 18.42 4.78
C ASP A 243 2.27 17.86 3.48
N ARG A 244 2.12 16.52 3.40
CA ARG A 244 1.46 15.86 2.27
C ARG A 244 0.12 15.29 2.68
N GLY A 245 -0.94 15.72 2.00
CA GLY A 245 -2.30 15.22 2.21
C GLY A 245 -2.80 15.33 3.64
N SER A 246 -3.72 14.46 3.99
CA SER A 246 -4.36 14.38 5.30
C SER A 246 -4.42 12.93 5.81
N ASN A 247 -4.43 12.76 7.12
CA ASN A 247 -4.50 11.43 7.73
C ASN A 247 -5.97 11.05 7.99
N VAL A 248 -6.50 10.15 7.18
CA VAL A 248 -7.88 9.66 7.30
C VAL A 248 -8.15 8.94 8.63
N LEU A 249 -7.12 8.38 9.27
CA LEU A 249 -7.29 7.71 10.57
C LEU A 249 -7.76 8.66 11.68
N LYS A 250 -7.56 9.97 11.52
CA LYS A 250 -8.01 10.99 12.50
C LYS A 250 -9.51 11.16 12.56
N ILE A 251 -10.22 10.75 11.52
CA ILE A 251 -11.68 10.89 11.44
C ILE A 251 -12.41 9.56 11.61
N LEU A 252 -11.70 8.47 11.87
CA LEU A 252 -12.35 7.18 12.13
C LEU A 252 -12.98 7.17 13.52
N SER A 253 -14.19 6.61 13.60
CA SER A 253 -14.84 6.33 14.87
C SER A 253 -14.06 5.25 15.63
N GLY A 254 -13.98 5.35 16.96
CA GLY A 254 -13.32 4.35 17.80
C GLY A 254 -14.14 3.08 18.03
N LEU A 255 -15.10 2.76 17.14
CA LEU A 255 -15.99 1.62 17.30
C LEU A 255 -15.25 0.29 17.15
N LYS A 256 -15.64 -0.66 17.97
CA LYS A 256 -15.13 -2.03 17.95
C LYS A 256 -16.29 -2.98 17.73
N ASP A 257 -16.01 -4.05 17.05
CA ASP A 257 -16.91 -5.20 16.98
C ASP A 257 -17.02 -5.84 18.37
N GLU A 258 -18.24 -6.02 18.87
CA GLU A 258 -18.48 -6.46 20.24
C GLU A 258 -18.03 -7.92 20.47
N GLU A 259 -18.07 -8.76 19.44
CA GLU A 259 -17.76 -10.19 19.58
C GLU A 259 -16.25 -10.46 19.42
N SER A 260 -15.62 -9.86 18.40
CA SER A 260 -14.20 -10.08 18.11
C SER A 260 -13.27 -9.09 18.80
N GLY A 261 -13.79 -7.94 19.24
CA GLY A 261 -12.98 -6.82 19.71
C GLY A 261 -12.18 -6.13 18.61
N ALA A 262 -12.38 -6.52 17.35
CA ALA A 262 -11.70 -5.92 16.21
C ALA A 262 -12.18 -4.48 15.95
N PHE A 263 -11.31 -3.67 15.39
CA PHE A 263 -11.65 -2.31 15.01
C PHE A 263 -12.61 -2.31 13.81
N ALA A 264 -13.73 -1.59 13.95
CA ALA A 264 -14.79 -1.56 12.94
C ALA A 264 -14.51 -0.48 11.89
N TRP A 265 -13.62 -0.79 10.96
CA TRP A 265 -13.11 0.12 9.93
C TRP A 265 -14.18 0.84 9.10
N ALA A 266 -15.24 0.13 8.73
CA ALA A 266 -16.30 0.63 7.85
C ALA A 266 -17.50 1.20 8.60
N SER A 267 -17.41 1.36 9.93
CA SER A 267 -18.52 1.85 10.75
C SER A 267 -18.55 3.37 10.90
N THR A 268 -17.59 4.07 10.32
CA THR A 268 -17.53 5.52 10.34
C THR A 268 -18.40 6.11 9.22
N LYS A 269 -19.24 7.04 9.58
CA LYS A 269 -19.93 7.93 8.63
C LYS A 269 -19.25 9.29 8.63
N VAL A 270 -19.25 9.94 7.49
CA VAL A 270 -18.73 11.29 7.31
C VAL A 270 -19.71 12.14 6.53
N SER A 271 -19.76 13.42 6.85
CA SER A 271 -20.40 14.41 5.98
C SER A 271 -19.37 15.10 5.10
N LEU A 272 -19.75 15.32 3.84
CA LEU A 272 -18.92 15.93 2.81
C LEU A 272 -19.37 17.37 2.53
N LYS A 273 -18.40 18.29 2.51
CA LYS A 273 -18.62 19.69 2.12
C LYS A 273 -17.57 20.14 1.11
N ARG A 274 -18.00 20.76 0.02
CA ARG A 274 -17.08 21.45 -0.90
C ARG A 274 -16.53 22.71 -0.24
N ALA A 275 -15.21 22.89 -0.33
CA ALA A 275 -14.54 24.09 0.20
C ALA A 275 -14.57 25.28 -0.74
N GLY A 276 -14.88 25.04 -2.03
CA GLY A 276 -14.54 25.96 -3.11
C GLY A 276 -13.05 25.91 -3.45
N GLY A 277 -12.72 26.00 -4.71
CA GLY A 277 -11.37 25.82 -5.23
C GLY A 277 -11.12 24.40 -5.74
N ASN A 278 -10.11 24.30 -6.59
CA ASN A 278 -9.67 23.07 -7.23
C ASN A 278 -8.15 23.03 -7.22
N GLU A 279 -7.58 21.88 -6.89
CA GLU A 279 -6.15 21.61 -6.94
C GLU A 279 -5.93 20.41 -7.86
N LYS A 280 -4.90 20.45 -8.70
CA LYS A 280 -4.56 19.31 -9.54
C LYS A 280 -4.11 18.14 -8.66
N LEU A 281 -4.82 17.01 -8.73
CA LEU A 281 -4.39 15.77 -8.12
C LEU A 281 -3.14 15.26 -8.88
N PRO A 282 -1.97 15.14 -8.24
CA PRO A 282 -0.79 14.60 -8.89
C PRO A 282 -1.02 13.14 -9.28
N LYS A 283 -0.95 12.84 -10.57
CA LYS A 283 -1.08 11.50 -11.12
C LYS A 283 0.11 11.18 -12.04
N PHE A 284 0.59 9.95 -12.00
CA PHE A 284 1.62 9.46 -12.90
C PHE A 284 1.04 8.84 -14.19
N GLU A 285 -0.11 9.29 -14.56
CA GLU A 285 -0.59 9.10 -15.93
C GLU A 285 0.35 9.85 -16.86
N GLY A 286 0.71 9.22 -17.97
CA GLY A 286 1.63 9.84 -18.91
C GLY A 286 1.22 11.27 -19.26
N THR A 287 2.19 12.15 -19.32
CA THR A 287 2.02 13.58 -19.72
C THR A 287 1.70 13.75 -21.21
N VAL A 288 1.59 12.66 -21.95
CA VAL A 288 0.93 12.71 -23.24
C VAL A 288 -0.49 13.13 -22.93
N GLU A 289 -0.87 14.34 -23.36
CA GLU A 289 -2.30 14.65 -23.46
C GLU A 289 -2.97 13.39 -23.97
N ALA A 290 -3.84 12.82 -23.12
CA ALA A 290 -4.68 11.74 -23.58
C ALA A 290 -5.13 12.20 -24.95
N PHE A 291 -4.82 11.42 -25.99
CA PHE A 291 -5.29 11.69 -27.34
C PHE A 291 -6.58 12.45 -27.19
N PRO A 292 -6.72 13.67 -27.74
CA PRO A 292 -7.90 14.43 -27.53
C PRO A 292 -9.01 13.42 -27.65
N ALA A 293 -9.86 13.34 -26.63
CA ALA A 293 -10.88 12.32 -26.57
C ALA A 293 -11.85 12.55 -27.73
N GLU A 294 -11.33 12.37 -28.92
CA GLU A 294 -12.15 12.09 -30.06
C GLU A 294 -12.82 10.78 -29.75
N PRO A 295 -14.14 10.76 -29.68
CA PRO A 295 -14.87 9.55 -29.45
C PRO A 295 -14.40 8.55 -30.50
N GLY A 296 -13.58 7.58 -30.09
CA GLY A 296 -13.26 6.47 -30.94
C GLY A 296 -11.81 6.20 -31.32
N VAL A 297 -10.83 6.33 -30.40
CA VAL A 297 -9.68 5.42 -30.55
C VAL A 297 -10.18 4.03 -30.19
N PRO A 298 -10.36 3.12 -31.13
CA PRO A 298 -11.00 1.87 -30.83
C PRO A 298 -10.02 1.00 -30.04
N VAL A 299 -10.35 0.74 -28.83
CA VAL A 299 -10.22 -0.62 -28.32
C VAL A 299 -10.83 -1.51 -29.41
N LEU A 300 -10.12 -2.56 -29.85
CA LEU A 300 -10.59 -3.46 -30.87
C LEU A 300 -12.03 -3.92 -30.56
N VAL A 301 -13.01 -3.35 -31.20
CA VAL A 301 -14.41 -3.71 -31.03
C VAL A 301 -14.70 -4.78 -32.03
N VAL A 302 -14.84 -6.03 -31.58
CA VAL A 302 -15.25 -7.16 -32.40
C VAL A 302 -16.77 -7.24 -32.36
N ALA A 303 -17.41 -7.04 -33.51
CA ALA A 303 -18.85 -7.18 -33.61
C ALA A 303 -19.29 -8.67 -33.56
N PRO A 304 -20.52 -8.98 -33.09
CA PRO A 304 -21.03 -10.33 -33.11
C PRO A 304 -20.95 -10.95 -34.49
N GLY A 305 -20.22 -12.07 -34.64
CA GLY A 305 -20.00 -12.77 -35.89
C GLY A 305 -18.79 -12.30 -36.69
N GLN A 306 -18.09 -11.28 -36.27
CA GLN A 306 -16.83 -10.80 -36.85
C GLN A 306 -15.64 -11.53 -36.20
N THR A 307 -14.64 -11.87 -37.01
CA THR A 307 -13.37 -12.39 -36.45
C THR A 307 -12.48 -11.24 -35.92
N ALA A 308 -11.57 -11.54 -35.04
CA ALA A 308 -10.61 -10.56 -34.54
C ALA A 308 -9.75 -9.96 -35.67
N HIS A 309 -9.44 -10.75 -36.70
CA HIS A 309 -8.65 -10.31 -37.84
C HIS A 309 -9.40 -9.29 -38.72
N GLU A 310 -10.70 -9.55 -39.03
CA GLU A 310 -11.55 -8.60 -39.76
C GLU A 310 -11.73 -7.28 -38.97
N ALA A 311 -11.86 -7.35 -37.65
CA ALA A 311 -11.94 -6.18 -36.82
C ALA A 311 -10.59 -5.40 -36.77
N GLU A 312 -9.47 -6.10 -36.81
CA GLU A 312 -8.12 -5.52 -36.81
C GLU A 312 -7.84 -4.80 -38.14
N GLU A 313 -8.20 -5.38 -39.29
CA GLU A 313 -8.09 -4.74 -40.61
C GLU A 313 -8.92 -3.46 -40.70
N GLU A 314 -10.17 -3.48 -40.23
CA GLU A 314 -11.04 -2.29 -40.18
C GLU A 314 -10.52 -1.19 -39.31
N ASN A 315 -9.97 -1.55 -38.12
CA ASN A 315 -9.39 -0.59 -37.20
C ASN A 315 -8.03 -0.06 -37.66
N HIS A 316 -7.25 -0.88 -38.39
CA HIS A 316 -5.96 -0.44 -38.95
C HIS A 316 -6.15 0.71 -39.94
N HIS A 317 -7.20 0.65 -40.79
CA HIS A 317 -7.50 1.72 -41.72
C HIS A 317 -7.85 3.04 -41.01
N LYS A 318 -8.67 2.98 -39.97
CA LYS A 318 -9.01 4.14 -39.12
C LYS A 318 -7.80 4.71 -38.38
N TYR A 319 -6.90 3.85 -37.96
CA TYR A 319 -5.65 4.26 -37.26
C TYR A 319 -4.69 4.98 -38.22
N GLN A 320 -4.57 4.52 -39.48
CA GLN A 320 -3.76 5.19 -40.50
C GLN A 320 -4.35 6.56 -40.90
N GLU A 321 -5.65 6.70 -40.99
CA GLU A 321 -6.29 8.01 -41.19
C GLU A 321 -6.01 8.99 -40.06
N MET A 322 -6.01 8.51 -38.82
CA MET A 322 -5.66 9.33 -37.63
C MET A 322 -4.18 9.76 -37.62
N LEU A 323 -3.26 8.89 -37.98
CA LEU A 323 -1.84 9.23 -38.09
C LEU A 323 -1.58 10.30 -39.14
N ASN A 324 -2.21 10.16 -40.30
CA ASN A 324 -2.11 11.14 -41.39
C ASN A 324 -2.69 12.51 -41.00
N PHE A 325 -3.76 12.52 -40.18
CA PHE A 325 -4.32 13.77 -39.65
C PHE A 325 -3.35 14.47 -38.66
N ARG A 326 -2.59 13.71 -37.90
CA ARG A 326 -1.56 14.25 -36.96
C ARG A 326 -0.39 14.87 -37.71
N GLU A 327 0.15 14.22 -38.72
CA GLU A 327 1.26 14.76 -39.50
C GLU A 327 0.90 16.11 -40.13
N HIS A 328 -0.33 16.32 -40.56
CA HIS A 328 -0.81 17.59 -41.10
C HIS A 328 -1.07 18.69 -40.07
N HIS A 329 -1.26 18.33 -38.78
CA HIS A 329 -1.47 19.32 -37.70
C HIS A 329 -0.15 19.80 -37.07
N ASP A 330 0.86 18.95 -36.98
CA ASP A 330 2.17 19.33 -36.44
C ASP A 330 2.92 20.31 -37.38
N ASP A 331 2.72 20.21 -38.67
CA ASP A 331 3.30 21.15 -39.65
C ASP A 331 2.67 22.55 -39.60
N SER A 332 1.53 22.75 -38.97
CA SER A 332 0.84 24.05 -38.89
C SER A 332 1.26 24.94 -37.70
N HIS A 333 2.03 24.42 -36.75
CA HIS A 333 2.52 25.15 -35.58
C HIS A 333 4.01 25.56 -35.66
N GLY A 334 4.68 25.32 -36.80
CA GLY A 334 6.12 25.52 -37.00
C GLY A 334 6.58 26.92 -37.49
N ASP A 335 5.69 27.86 -37.75
CA ASP A 335 6.06 29.16 -38.34
C ASP A 335 5.66 30.39 -37.49
N GLU A 336 6.03 30.43 -36.22
CA GLU A 336 6.21 31.72 -35.52
C GLU A 336 7.67 32.17 -35.63
N LYS A 337 7.95 32.99 -36.67
CA LYS A 337 9.18 33.72 -36.81
C LYS A 337 9.39 34.65 -35.62
N HIS A 338 10.40 34.38 -34.83
CA HIS A 338 10.99 35.39 -33.95
C HIS A 338 11.54 36.55 -34.82
N ASP A 339 10.82 37.66 -34.80
CA ASP A 339 11.31 38.93 -35.30
C ASP A 339 12.22 39.55 -34.25
N ASP A 340 13.52 39.50 -34.52
CA ASP A 340 14.57 40.01 -33.65
C ASP A 340 14.71 41.51 -33.96
N GLY A 341 13.95 42.35 -33.25
CA GLY A 341 13.98 43.80 -33.30
C GLY A 341 15.03 44.37 -32.36
N SER A 342 16.22 44.58 -32.89
CA SER A 342 17.24 45.44 -32.30
C SER A 342 16.77 46.89 -32.23
N HIS A 343 16.72 47.45 -31.00
CA HIS A 343 17.21 48.80 -30.66
C HIS A 343 17.38 48.92 -29.15
#